data_dcaa40f35bd38932b1af338c17c175b9
#
_entry.id   dcaa40f35bd38932b1af338c17c175b9
#
_cell.length_a   1.000
_cell.length_b   1.000
_cell.length_c   1.000
_cell.angle_alpha   90.00
_cell.angle_beta   90.00
_cell.angle_gamma   90.00
#
_symmetry.space_group_name_H-M   'P 1'
#
loop_
_entity.id
_entity.type
_entity.pdbx_description
1 polymer ?
#
loop_
_entity_poly.entity_id
_entity_poly.type
_entity_poly.pdbx_seq_one_letter_code
_entity_poly.pdbx_strand_id
1 'polypeptide(L)'
;MTGNLQMAVQQSSPRTNRTVPTQENDLAIDADNVHVTYDDGTEAVRGVSLDVAEGEFLGFLGPNGAGKTTTIRTLVTLLYPTEGSVSINGYDTTTEPQAVRESIGYMAQETSIDLELTPRENLRIACEMYGVPSDERDERIETLLDLVDLHDVADKRAETFSGGMQKRLDTATVLVHRPPVVFLDEPTTGLDPEARFRVWDYFEKINSRGTTVFLTTQYLEEADRLCDRVAVLEDGQIIAEGTPESLKDTVGTDTLTVAFEQPTDRQKRRVIEAVRAVQTLDDATVESTPSGLAVKAPDVTRAATSVFEVLTDADVAISAFDVDSPTLDDVFLSLTGDDESAAVESEIDSTRAATQEVPR
;
A
#
# COMPACT_ATOMS: atom_id res chain seq x y z
N MET A 1 2.96 33.51 -34.31
CA MET A 1 1.90 33.10 -33.35
C MET A 1 2.43 31.85 -32.65
N THR A 2 3.08 32.09 -31.54
CA THR A 2 3.75 31.07 -30.73
C THR A 2 2.84 30.72 -29.54
N GLY A 3 2.22 29.56 -29.57
CA GLY A 3 1.39 29.07 -28.47
C GLY A 3 2.25 28.31 -27.44
N ASN A 4 2.37 28.88 -26.25
CA ASN A 4 2.98 28.25 -25.08
C ASN A 4 2.06 27.17 -24.56
N LEU A 5 2.54 25.92 -24.59
CA LEU A 5 1.98 24.79 -23.84
C LEU A 5 2.64 24.80 -22.45
N GLN A 6 1.98 25.40 -21.47
CA GLN A 6 2.33 25.21 -20.05
C GLN A 6 1.74 23.87 -19.59
N MET A 7 2.60 22.87 -19.44
CA MET A 7 2.29 21.68 -18.63
C MET A 7 2.24 22.09 -17.16
N ALA A 8 1.05 22.05 -16.58
CA ALA A 8 0.88 22.14 -15.13
C ALA A 8 1.28 20.82 -14.50
N VAL A 9 2.47 20.78 -13.93
CA VAL A 9 2.88 19.74 -12.98
C VAL A 9 2.07 19.99 -11.71
N GLN A 10 1.06 19.19 -11.45
CA GLN A 10 0.39 19.14 -10.15
C GLN A 10 1.38 18.58 -9.12
N GLN A 11 1.95 19.47 -8.34
CA GLN A 11 2.70 19.11 -7.13
C GLN A 11 1.72 18.53 -6.12
N SER A 12 1.89 17.24 -5.78
CA SER A 12 1.31 16.66 -4.59
C SER A 12 1.81 17.43 -3.37
N SER A 13 0.88 18.01 -2.61
CA SER A 13 1.21 18.72 -1.36
C SER A 13 1.79 17.70 -0.37
N PRO A 14 2.90 18.01 0.34
CA PRO A 14 3.42 17.12 1.36
C PRO A 14 2.38 16.96 2.48
N ARG A 15 2.09 15.71 2.86
CA ARG A 15 1.26 15.39 4.02
C ARG A 15 1.86 16.05 5.25
N THR A 16 1.06 16.83 5.96
CA THR A 16 1.42 17.38 7.27
C THR A 16 1.68 16.20 8.21
N ASN A 17 2.87 16.13 8.77
CA ASN A 17 3.29 15.16 9.78
C ASN A 17 2.24 15.13 10.91
N ARG A 18 1.32 14.16 10.89
CA ARG A 18 0.40 13.90 11.99
C ARG A 18 1.20 13.19 13.07
N THR A 19 1.32 13.81 14.22
CA THR A 19 1.88 13.19 15.42
C THR A 19 0.94 12.05 15.83
N VAL A 20 1.44 10.82 15.81
CA VAL A 20 0.73 9.64 16.34
C VAL A 20 0.45 9.87 17.83
N PRO A 21 -0.80 9.78 18.30
CA PRO A 21 -1.12 9.93 19.72
C PRO A 21 -0.53 8.76 20.51
N THR A 22 0.27 9.06 21.53
CA THR A 22 0.82 8.10 22.48
C THR A 22 0.04 8.18 23.79
N GLN A 23 -1.21 7.70 23.82
CA GLN A 23 -1.95 7.41 25.05
C GLN A 23 -2.72 6.10 24.87
N GLU A 24 -2.62 5.20 25.88
CA GLU A 24 -3.19 3.84 25.92
C GLU A 24 -4.73 3.74 25.80
N ASN A 25 -5.45 4.85 25.54
CA ASN A 25 -6.92 4.90 25.55
C ASN A 25 -7.55 5.21 24.17
N ASP A 26 -6.76 5.38 23.09
CA ASP A 26 -7.28 5.83 21.80
C ASP A 26 -6.98 4.81 20.69
N LEU A 27 -7.02 3.48 21.01
CA LEU A 27 -6.87 2.43 20.01
C LEU A 27 -8.22 2.07 19.39
N ALA A 28 -8.26 2.14 18.06
CA ALA A 28 -9.40 1.67 17.28
C ALA A 28 -9.37 0.15 17.11
N ILE A 29 -8.18 -0.43 17.02
CA ILE A 29 -7.95 -1.88 16.94
C ILE A 29 -6.81 -2.23 17.90
N ASP A 30 -7.04 -3.25 18.73
CA ASP A 30 -6.05 -3.83 19.62
C ASP A 30 -6.13 -5.36 19.48
N ALA A 31 -5.07 -5.97 18.97
CA ALA A 31 -4.94 -7.40 18.78
C ALA A 31 -3.68 -7.89 19.50
N ASP A 32 -3.84 -8.81 20.44
CA ASP A 32 -2.74 -9.36 21.24
C ASP A 32 -2.58 -10.85 21.04
N ASN A 33 -1.42 -11.26 20.52
CA ASN A 33 -0.99 -12.64 20.32
C ASN A 33 -2.06 -13.53 19.64
N VAL A 34 -2.65 -13.05 18.56
CA VAL A 34 -3.76 -13.71 17.86
C VAL A 34 -3.27 -14.92 17.09
N HIS A 35 -3.88 -16.06 17.35
CA HIS A 35 -3.68 -17.30 16.59
C HIS A 35 -4.99 -17.76 15.96
N VAL A 36 -4.91 -18.30 14.76
CA VAL A 36 -6.04 -18.92 14.07
C VAL A 36 -5.59 -20.23 13.42
N THR A 37 -6.16 -21.33 13.90
CA THR A 37 -5.96 -22.67 13.34
C THR A 37 -7.29 -23.19 12.83
N TYR A 38 -7.35 -23.60 11.57
CA TYR A 38 -8.53 -24.20 10.95
C TYR A 38 -8.72 -25.66 11.38
N ASP A 39 -9.92 -26.22 11.18
CA ASP A 39 -10.27 -27.61 11.57
C ASP A 39 -9.39 -28.67 10.89
N ASP A 40 -8.79 -28.37 9.75
CA ASP A 40 -7.84 -29.21 9.04
C ASP A 40 -6.42 -29.18 9.61
N GLY A 41 -6.19 -28.38 10.65
CA GLY A 41 -4.89 -28.17 11.29
C GLY A 41 -4.03 -27.08 10.66
N THR A 42 -4.51 -26.36 9.66
CA THR A 42 -3.77 -25.26 9.05
C THR A 42 -3.69 -24.06 10.01
N GLU A 43 -2.49 -23.69 10.43
CA GLU A 43 -2.22 -22.50 11.23
C GLU A 43 -2.09 -21.28 10.30
N ALA A 44 -3.17 -20.53 10.12
CA ALA A 44 -3.21 -19.40 9.20
C ALA A 44 -2.75 -18.07 9.83
N VAL A 45 -2.81 -17.96 11.17
CA VAL A 45 -2.32 -16.79 11.94
C VAL A 45 -1.57 -17.32 13.15
N ARG A 46 -0.36 -16.82 13.37
CA ARG A 46 0.62 -17.39 14.31
C ARG A 46 1.17 -16.34 15.26
N GLY A 47 0.34 -15.83 16.17
CA GLY A 47 0.77 -14.87 17.18
C GLY A 47 0.88 -13.42 16.64
N VAL A 48 -0.08 -12.99 15.84
CA VAL A 48 -0.16 -11.60 15.36
C VAL A 48 -0.54 -10.69 16.52
N SER A 49 0.31 -9.71 16.82
CA SER A 49 -0.01 -8.59 17.71
C SER A 49 0.05 -7.31 16.92
N LEU A 50 -0.97 -6.48 17.04
CA LEU A 50 -1.13 -5.26 16.25
C LEU A 50 -2.04 -4.26 16.99
N ASP A 51 -1.58 -3.02 17.09
CA ASP A 51 -2.36 -1.88 17.56
C ASP A 51 -2.61 -0.90 16.40
N VAL A 52 -3.80 -0.29 16.34
CA VAL A 52 -4.13 0.75 15.35
C VAL A 52 -4.79 1.91 16.06
N ALA A 53 -4.21 3.10 15.92
CA ALA A 53 -4.73 4.31 16.53
C ALA A 53 -6.01 4.81 15.83
N GLU A 54 -6.86 5.56 16.54
CA GLU A 54 -8.01 6.23 15.94
C GLU A 54 -7.57 7.17 14.80
N GLY A 55 -8.21 7.07 13.65
CA GLY A 55 -7.93 7.87 12.44
C GLY A 55 -6.68 7.45 11.68
N GLU A 56 -5.98 6.41 12.10
CA GLU A 56 -4.83 5.84 11.38
C GLU A 56 -5.28 5.11 10.11
N PHE A 57 -4.46 5.18 9.06
CA PHE A 57 -4.59 4.35 7.87
C PHE A 57 -3.51 3.27 7.91
N LEU A 58 -3.86 2.06 8.33
CA LEU A 58 -2.95 0.92 8.40
C LEU A 58 -3.05 0.04 7.15
N GLY A 59 -1.91 -0.26 6.53
CA GLY A 59 -1.76 -1.26 5.48
C GLY A 59 -1.30 -2.61 6.04
N PHE A 60 -2.00 -3.70 5.70
CA PHE A 60 -1.64 -5.05 6.09
C PHE A 60 -1.27 -5.84 4.84
N LEU A 61 0.04 -5.94 4.59
CA LEU A 61 0.62 -6.43 3.35
C LEU A 61 1.07 -7.88 3.47
N GLY A 62 1.15 -8.56 2.33
CA GLY A 62 1.73 -9.90 2.25
C GLY A 62 1.29 -10.64 0.99
N PRO A 63 1.96 -11.75 0.64
CA PRO A 63 1.60 -12.56 -0.50
C PRO A 63 0.26 -13.27 -0.29
N ASN A 64 -0.23 -13.92 -1.35
CA ASN A 64 -1.39 -14.78 -1.26
C ASN A 64 -1.07 -15.98 -0.34
N GLY A 65 -1.97 -16.25 0.61
CA GLY A 65 -1.77 -17.31 1.61
C GLY A 65 -1.04 -16.87 2.89
N ALA A 66 -0.51 -15.64 2.97
CA ALA A 66 0.18 -15.15 4.19
C ALA A 66 -0.71 -15.02 5.44
N GLY A 67 -2.04 -15.13 5.31
CA GLY A 67 -2.98 -15.04 6.43
C GLY A 67 -3.78 -13.74 6.50
N LYS A 68 -3.62 -12.81 5.54
CA LYS A 68 -4.31 -11.50 5.50
C LYS A 68 -5.83 -11.61 5.66
N THR A 69 -6.50 -12.37 4.78
CA THR A 69 -7.95 -12.56 4.81
C THR A 69 -8.42 -13.29 6.08
N THR A 70 -7.61 -14.19 6.63
CA THR A 70 -7.91 -14.86 7.91
C THR A 70 -7.85 -13.87 9.05
N THR A 71 -6.81 -13.02 9.09
CA THR A 71 -6.67 -11.98 10.11
C THR A 71 -7.84 -10.99 10.06
N ILE A 72 -8.14 -10.41 8.88
CA ILE A 72 -9.24 -9.45 8.76
C ILE A 72 -10.59 -10.07 9.16
N ARG A 73 -10.86 -11.33 8.77
CA ARG A 73 -12.08 -12.05 9.17
C ARG A 73 -12.17 -12.25 10.68
N THR A 74 -11.05 -12.40 11.37
CA THR A 74 -11.01 -12.48 12.82
C THR A 74 -11.30 -11.13 13.46
N LEU A 75 -10.70 -10.05 12.94
CA LEU A 75 -10.96 -8.70 13.42
C LEU A 75 -12.44 -8.29 13.25
N VAL A 76 -13.08 -8.66 12.13
CA VAL A 76 -14.49 -8.32 11.87
C VAL A 76 -15.50 -9.35 12.40
N THR A 77 -15.08 -10.23 13.31
CA THR A 77 -15.94 -11.25 13.98
C THR A 77 -16.51 -12.34 13.07
N LEU A 78 -15.96 -12.58 11.90
CA LEU A 78 -16.35 -13.68 11.01
C LEU A 78 -15.64 -14.99 11.34
N LEU A 79 -14.51 -14.91 12.04
CA LEU A 79 -13.78 -16.04 12.63
C LEU A 79 -13.49 -15.73 14.10
N TYR A 80 -13.34 -16.78 14.90
CA TYR A 80 -12.88 -16.66 16.28
C TYR A 80 -11.38 -16.97 16.35
N PRO A 81 -10.59 -16.21 17.11
CA PRO A 81 -9.21 -16.58 17.37
C PRO A 81 -9.17 -17.92 18.16
N THR A 82 -8.19 -18.76 17.87
CA THR A 82 -7.92 -19.98 18.64
C THR A 82 -7.23 -19.66 19.96
N GLU A 83 -6.36 -18.64 19.94
CA GLU A 83 -5.67 -18.08 21.10
C GLU A 83 -5.49 -16.57 20.91
N GLY A 84 -5.22 -15.83 21.99
CA GLY A 84 -5.08 -14.38 21.98
C GLY A 84 -6.41 -13.65 22.13
N SER A 85 -6.37 -12.34 21.99
CA SER A 85 -7.55 -11.47 22.14
C SER A 85 -7.55 -10.37 21.09
N VAL A 86 -8.76 -9.90 20.73
CA VAL A 86 -8.95 -8.77 19.81
C VAL A 86 -10.03 -7.87 20.37
N SER A 87 -9.78 -6.57 20.42
CA SER A 87 -10.79 -5.56 20.66
C SER A 87 -10.85 -4.52 19.52
N ILE A 88 -12.06 -4.10 19.19
CA ILE A 88 -12.32 -3.07 18.16
C ILE A 88 -13.19 -1.99 18.80
N ASN A 89 -12.73 -0.74 18.76
CA ASN A 89 -13.40 0.38 19.44
C ASN A 89 -13.70 0.08 20.92
N GLY A 90 -12.83 -0.70 21.59
CA GLY A 90 -12.99 -1.10 22.97
C GLY A 90 -13.94 -2.28 23.21
N TYR A 91 -14.55 -2.88 22.15
CA TYR A 91 -15.41 -4.06 22.26
C TYR A 91 -14.63 -5.33 21.92
N ASP A 92 -14.69 -6.34 22.78
CA ASP A 92 -14.06 -7.64 22.55
C ASP A 92 -14.79 -8.44 21.45
N THR A 93 -14.04 -8.91 20.44
CA THR A 93 -14.62 -9.58 19.25
C THR A 93 -15.29 -10.91 19.58
N THR A 94 -14.95 -11.55 20.71
CA THR A 94 -15.47 -12.86 21.13
C THR A 94 -16.70 -12.72 22.01
N THR A 95 -16.68 -11.77 22.95
CA THR A 95 -17.76 -11.61 23.95
C THR A 95 -18.80 -10.57 23.54
N GLU A 96 -18.42 -9.58 22.70
CA GLU A 96 -19.27 -8.46 22.26
C GLU A 96 -19.34 -8.34 20.72
N PRO A 97 -19.45 -9.43 19.94
CA PRO A 97 -19.32 -9.39 18.48
C PRO A 97 -20.39 -8.54 17.80
N GLN A 98 -21.56 -8.34 18.44
CA GLN A 98 -22.60 -7.49 17.89
C GLN A 98 -22.19 -6.01 17.97
N ALA A 99 -21.66 -5.55 19.11
CA ALA A 99 -21.19 -4.17 19.27
C ALA A 99 -20.02 -3.86 18.29
N VAL A 100 -19.11 -4.83 18.08
CA VAL A 100 -18.07 -4.72 17.07
C VAL A 100 -18.68 -4.50 15.68
N ARG A 101 -19.61 -5.37 15.23
CA ARG A 101 -20.24 -5.24 13.90
C ARG A 101 -21.04 -3.95 13.71
N GLU A 102 -21.64 -3.43 14.75
CA GLU A 102 -22.35 -2.14 14.71
C GLU A 102 -21.39 -0.94 14.61
N SER A 103 -20.14 -1.10 15.05
CA SER A 103 -19.11 -0.06 15.07
C SER A 103 -18.14 -0.08 13.89
N ILE A 104 -18.25 -1.04 12.95
CA ILE A 104 -17.33 -1.19 11.82
C ILE A 104 -18.05 -1.16 10.49
N GLY A 105 -17.32 -0.75 9.44
CA GLY A 105 -17.66 -1.03 8.04
C GLY A 105 -16.72 -2.12 7.51
N TYR A 106 -17.23 -3.14 6.84
CA TYR A 106 -16.42 -4.19 6.23
C TYR A 106 -16.73 -4.35 4.76
N MET A 107 -15.74 -4.10 3.92
CA MET A 107 -15.75 -4.34 2.49
C MET A 107 -14.96 -5.61 2.19
N ALA A 108 -15.67 -6.67 1.84
CA ALA A 108 -15.06 -7.94 1.46
C ALA A 108 -14.44 -7.89 0.05
N GLN A 109 -13.57 -8.85 -0.26
CA GLN A 109 -12.96 -9.00 -1.58
C GLN A 109 -14.02 -9.13 -2.68
N GLU A 110 -15.06 -9.95 -2.44
CA GLU A 110 -16.23 -10.05 -3.32
C GLU A 110 -17.19 -8.88 -3.05
N THR A 111 -17.81 -8.34 -4.11
CA THR A 111 -18.74 -7.22 -3.96
C THR A 111 -20.02 -7.65 -3.26
N SER A 112 -20.52 -6.81 -2.36
CA SER A 112 -21.74 -7.03 -1.56
C SER A 112 -22.98 -6.37 -2.18
N ILE A 113 -22.83 -5.55 -3.24
CA ILE A 113 -23.93 -4.83 -3.87
C ILE A 113 -24.79 -5.76 -4.72
N ASP A 114 -26.10 -5.47 -4.78
CA ASP A 114 -27.01 -6.11 -5.73
C ASP A 114 -26.93 -5.39 -7.08
N LEU A 115 -26.49 -6.14 -8.11
CA LEU A 115 -26.28 -5.61 -9.45
C LEU A 115 -27.60 -5.29 -10.19
N GLU A 116 -28.70 -5.90 -9.81
CA GLU A 116 -30.02 -5.63 -10.42
C GLU A 116 -30.64 -4.32 -9.91
N LEU A 117 -30.14 -3.82 -8.78
CA LEU A 117 -30.58 -2.57 -8.15
C LEU A 117 -29.74 -1.37 -8.63
N THR A 118 -30.32 -0.19 -8.43
CA THR A 118 -29.61 1.09 -8.62
C THR A 118 -28.74 1.40 -7.40
N PRO A 119 -27.73 2.31 -7.53
CA PRO A 119 -26.97 2.83 -6.39
C PRO A 119 -27.84 3.32 -5.24
N ARG A 120 -28.88 4.07 -5.55
CA ARG A 120 -29.82 4.61 -4.57
C ARG A 120 -30.53 3.52 -3.81
N GLU A 121 -30.97 2.46 -4.49
CA GLU A 121 -31.66 1.31 -3.88
C GLU A 121 -30.69 0.49 -3.03
N ASN A 122 -29.46 0.21 -3.51
CA ASN A 122 -28.42 -0.46 -2.73
C ASN A 122 -28.13 0.30 -1.41
N LEU A 123 -27.90 1.61 -1.50
CA LEU A 123 -27.64 2.44 -0.32
C LEU A 123 -28.84 2.50 0.62
N ARG A 124 -30.06 2.50 0.09
CA ARG A 124 -31.28 2.49 0.92
C ARG A 124 -31.40 1.21 1.73
N ILE A 125 -31.14 0.06 1.09
CA ILE A 125 -31.14 -1.25 1.77
C ILE A 125 -30.05 -1.27 2.82
N ALA A 126 -28.84 -0.81 2.52
CA ALA A 126 -27.77 -0.72 3.48
C ALA A 126 -28.13 0.18 4.69
N CYS A 127 -28.73 1.36 4.45
CA CYS A 127 -29.22 2.23 5.51
C CYS A 127 -30.25 1.52 6.41
N GLU A 128 -31.13 0.70 5.83
CA GLU A 128 -32.13 -0.07 6.57
C GLU A 128 -31.50 -1.16 7.42
N MET A 129 -30.54 -1.89 6.85
CA MET A 129 -29.82 -2.97 7.55
C MET A 129 -29.02 -2.47 8.75
N TYR A 130 -28.38 -1.31 8.59
CA TYR A 130 -27.58 -0.66 9.65
C TYR A 130 -28.41 0.26 10.56
N GLY A 131 -29.74 0.30 10.43
CA GLY A 131 -30.64 1.03 11.32
C GLY A 131 -30.54 2.55 11.23
N VAL A 132 -30.10 3.10 10.11
CA VAL A 132 -30.07 4.56 9.90
C VAL A 132 -31.50 5.10 10.01
N PRO A 133 -31.75 6.16 10.83
CA PRO A 133 -33.08 6.75 11.00
C PRO A 133 -33.72 7.15 9.65
N SER A 134 -35.03 6.87 9.49
CA SER A 134 -35.71 7.05 8.20
C SER A 134 -35.70 8.47 7.68
N ASP A 135 -35.67 9.47 8.57
CA ASP A 135 -35.59 10.89 8.27
C ASP A 135 -34.20 11.36 7.88
N GLU A 136 -33.15 10.59 8.17
CA GLU A 136 -31.76 10.88 7.79
C GLU A 136 -31.32 10.17 6.49
N ARG A 137 -32.05 9.13 6.05
CA ARG A 137 -31.59 8.24 4.95
C ARG A 137 -31.38 8.94 3.64
N ASP A 138 -32.32 9.79 3.21
CA ASP A 138 -32.25 10.45 1.92
C ASP A 138 -31.02 11.40 1.84
N GLU A 139 -30.80 12.21 2.87
CA GLU A 139 -29.62 13.08 2.96
C GLU A 139 -28.32 12.25 3.00
N ARG A 140 -28.34 11.14 3.73
CA ARG A 140 -27.19 10.23 3.81
C ARG A 140 -26.83 9.61 2.48
N ILE A 141 -27.85 9.13 1.73
CA ILE A 141 -27.70 8.54 0.39
C ILE A 141 -27.09 9.57 -0.57
N GLU A 142 -27.64 10.80 -0.65
CA GLU A 142 -27.10 11.85 -1.51
C GLU A 142 -25.64 12.16 -1.16
N THR A 143 -25.33 12.31 0.14
CA THR A 143 -23.96 12.56 0.60
C THR A 143 -22.98 11.46 0.16
N LEU A 144 -23.41 10.20 0.21
CA LEU A 144 -22.57 9.06 -0.19
C LEU A 144 -22.43 8.96 -1.71
N LEU A 145 -23.50 9.19 -2.47
CA LEU A 145 -23.45 9.25 -3.94
C LEU A 145 -22.49 10.35 -4.42
N ASP A 146 -22.51 11.50 -3.79
CA ASP A 146 -21.56 12.59 -4.08
C ASP A 146 -20.14 12.21 -3.67
N LEU A 147 -19.96 11.56 -2.50
CA LEU A 147 -18.64 11.13 -2.02
C LEU A 147 -17.94 10.21 -3.01
N VAL A 148 -18.69 9.25 -3.58
CA VAL A 148 -18.14 8.23 -4.49
C VAL A 148 -18.33 8.55 -5.97
N ASP A 149 -18.78 9.78 -6.30
CA ASP A 149 -18.98 10.28 -7.67
C ASP A 149 -19.88 9.36 -8.51
N LEU A 150 -21.04 9.00 -7.94
CA LEU A 150 -22.09 8.19 -8.60
C LEU A 150 -23.45 8.90 -8.68
N HIS A 151 -23.53 10.18 -8.31
CA HIS A 151 -24.77 10.93 -8.30
C HIS A 151 -25.46 10.95 -9.68
N ASP A 152 -24.71 11.20 -10.77
CA ASP A 152 -25.25 11.28 -12.13
C ASP A 152 -25.80 9.95 -12.69
N VAL A 153 -25.46 8.86 -12.02
CA VAL A 153 -25.87 7.50 -12.39
C VAL A 153 -26.66 6.79 -11.29
N ALA A 154 -27.09 7.55 -10.27
CA ALA A 154 -27.74 7.04 -9.06
C ALA A 154 -29.01 6.19 -9.32
N ASP A 155 -29.66 6.39 -10.46
CA ASP A 155 -30.89 5.71 -10.86
C ASP A 155 -30.68 4.70 -12.02
N LYS A 156 -29.42 4.38 -12.39
CA LYS A 156 -29.07 3.33 -13.35
C LYS A 156 -28.71 2.05 -12.60
N ARG A 157 -29.07 0.88 -13.16
CA ARG A 157 -28.75 -0.40 -12.55
C ARG A 157 -27.24 -0.63 -12.47
N ALA A 158 -26.78 -1.17 -11.35
CA ALA A 158 -25.36 -1.42 -11.08
C ALA A 158 -24.76 -2.51 -12.00
N GLU A 159 -25.56 -3.37 -12.63
CA GLU A 159 -25.11 -4.33 -13.64
C GLU A 159 -24.47 -3.66 -14.87
N THR A 160 -24.80 -2.37 -15.14
CA THR A 160 -24.23 -1.60 -16.25
C THR A 160 -22.93 -0.90 -15.90
N PHE A 161 -22.46 -1.03 -14.67
CA PHE A 161 -21.30 -0.30 -14.15
C PHE A 161 -19.99 -1.02 -14.48
N SER A 162 -18.93 -0.23 -14.66
CA SER A 162 -17.56 -0.77 -14.65
C SER A 162 -17.20 -1.33 -13.26
N GLY A 163 -16.22 -2.23 -13.18
CA GLY A 163 -15.75 -2.77 -11.90
C GLY A 163 -15.40 -1.67 -10.90
N GLY A 164 -14.74 -0.59 -11.35
CA GLY A 164 -14.42 0.56 -10.50
C GLY A 164 -15.66 1.31 -9.97
N MET A 165 -16.74 1.42 -10.78
CA MET A 165 -17.99 1.99 -10.31
C MET A 165 -18.70 1.08 -9.30
N GLN A 166 -18.65 -0.23 -9.50
CA GLN A 166 -19.20 -1.21 -8.56
C GLN A 166 -18.44 -1.16 -7.22
N LYS A 167 -17.11 -1.12 -7.24
CA LYS A 167 -16.29 -1.00 -6.03
C LYS A 167 -16.53 0.32 -5.28
N ARG A 168 -16.74 1.44 -6.00
CA ARG A 168 -17.10 2.72 -5.39
C ARG A 168 -18.47 2.67 -4.70
N LEU A 169 -19.46 2.02 -5.34
CA LEU A 169 -20.77 1.81 -4.72
C LEU A 169 -20.66 0.91 -3.48
N ASP A 170 -19.89 -0.17 -3.56
CA ASP A 170 -19.63 -1.09 -2.45
C ASP A 170 -19.00 -0.35 -1.26
N THR A 171 -17.99 0.50 -1.53
CA THR A 171 -17.41 1.40 -0.50
C THR A 171 -18.46 2.30 0.15
N ALA A 172 -19.40 2.85 -0.64
CA ALA A 172 -20.46 3.69 -0.09
C ALA A 172 -21.42 2.92 0.83
N THR A 173 -21.71 1.64 0.52
CA THR A 173 -22.62 0.82 1.36
C THR A 173 -22.07 0.56 2.75
N VAL A 174 -20.75 0.36 2.89
CA VAL A 174 -20.13 0.11 4.21
C VAL A 174 -19.99 1.37 5.07
N LEU A 175 -20.24 2.54 4.49
CA LEU A 175 -20.15 3.82 5.18
C LEU A 175 -21.50 4.38 5.65
N VAL A 176 -22.63 3.75 5.34
CA VAL A 176 -23.97 4.33 5.57
C VAL A 176 -24.22 4.72 7.03
N HIS A 177 -23.70 3.98 7.99
CA HIS A 177 -23.87 4.19 9.43
C HIS A 177 -22.73 4.99 10.08
N ARG A 178 -21.79 5.57 9.27
CA ARG A 178 -20.65 6.37 9.73
C ARG A 178 -19.75 5.61 10.72
N PRO A 179 -19.25 4.43 10.35
CA PRO A 179 -18.42 3.64 11.25
C PRO A 179 -17.12 4.38 11.58
N PRO A 180 -16.61 4.34 12.82
CA PRO A 180 -15.32 4.89 13.19
C PRO A 180 -14.15 4.08 12.58
N VAL A 181 -14.36 2.79 12.27
CA VAL A 181 -13.35 1.91 11.65
C VAL A 181 -13.92 1.26 10.40
N VAL A 182 -13.12 1.25 9.33
CA VAL A 182 -13.45 0.56 8.07
C VAL A 182 -12.36 -0.45 7.74
N PHE A 183 -12.77 -1.69 7.47
CA PHE A 183 -11.93 -2.76 6.99
C PHE A 183 -12.13 -2.96 5.49
N LEU A 184 -11.04 -2.97 4.73
CA LEU A 184 -11.02 -3.10 3.27
C LEU A 184 -10.19 -4.32 2.88
N ASP A 185 -10.83 -5.39 2.40
CA ASP A 185 -10.14 -6.63 2.01
C ASP A 185 -9.87 -6.63 0.50
N GLU A 186 -8.62 -6.33 0.12
CA GLU A 186 -8.15 -6.24 -1.27
C GLU A 186 -9.08 -5.41 -2.19
N PRO A 187 -9.43 -4.17 -1.83
CA PRO A 187 -10.52 -3.41 -2.42
C PRO A 187 -10.32 -3.04 -3.90
N THR A 188 -9.08 -3.04 -4.38
CA THR A 188 -8.74 -2.60 -5.74
C THR A 188 -8.34 -3.74 -6.67
N THR A 189 -8.42 -4.99 -6.18
CA THR A 189 -8.11 -6.18 -6.98
C THR A 189 -9.02 -6.26 -8.21
N GLY A 190 -8.41 -6.46 -9.39
CA GLY A 190 -9.11 -6.56 -10.67
C GLY A 190 -9.50 -5.23 -11.31
N LEU A 191 -9.15 -4.09 -10.72
CA LEU A 191 -9.35 -2.77 -11.32
C LEU A 191 -8.19 -2.38 -12.25
N ASP A 192 -8.53 -1.65 -13.31
CA ASP A 192 -7.51 -0.97 -14.12
C ASP A 192 -6.84 0.18 -13.32
N PRO A 193 -5.67 0.66 -13.74
CA PRO A 193 -4.93 1.68 -13.00
C PRO A 193 -5.74 2.97 -12.76
N GLU A 194 -6.51 3.45 -13.74
CA GLU A 194 -7.29 4.68 -13.60
C GLU A 194 -8.42 4.52 -12.57
N ALA A 195 -9.12 3.36 -12.60
CA ALA A 195 -10.15 3.05 -11.62
C ALA A 195 -9.58 2.90 -10.21
N ARG A 196 -8.37 2.31 -10.08
CA ARG A 196 -7.66 2.15 -8.80
C ARG A 196 -7.33 3.51 -8.18
N PHE A 197 -6.73 4.44 -8.94
CA PHE A 197 -6.43 5.79 -8.45
C PHE A 197 -7.67 6.51 -7.94
N ARG A 198 -8.80 6.39 -8.64
CA ARG A 198 -10.06 7.00 -8.19
C ARG A 198 -10.55 6.41 -6.86
N VAL A 199 -10.45 5.09 -6.69
CA VAL A 199 -10.84 4.42 -5.43
C VAL A 199 -9.92 4.85 -4.29
N TRP A 200 -8.62 4.99 -4.52
CA TRP A 200 -7.67 5.53 -3.53
C TRP A 200 -8.06 6.94 -3.06
N ASP A 201 -8.42 7.83 -3.99
CA ASP A 201 -8.88 9.19 -3.63
C ASP A 201 -10.11 9.16 -2.69
N TYR A 202 -10.99 8.15 -2.81
CA TYR A 202 -12.12 7.99 -1.88
C TYR A 202 -11.68 7.49 -0.51
N PHE A 203 -10.74 6.56 -0.45
CA PHE A 203 -10.20 6.07 0.82
C PHE A 203 -9.46 7.19 1.57
N GLU A 204 -8.66 7.99 0.88
CA GLU A 204 -8.04 9.18 1.46
C GLU A 204 -9.08 10.18 2.01
N LYS A 205 -10.16 10.44 1.27
CA LYS A 205 -11.24 11.31 1.72
C LYS A 205 -11.96 10.79 2.96
N ILE A 206 -12.15 9.47 3.08
CA ILE A 206 -12.78 8.85 4.25
C ILE A 206 -11.86 9.00 5.45
N ASN A 207 -10.59 8.62 5.33
CA ASN A 207 -9.62 8.71 6.40
C ASN A 207 -9.36 10.16 6.85
N SER A 208 -9.28 11.12 5.91
CA SER A 208 -9.10 12.54 6.26
C SER A 208 -10.24 13.15 7.09
N ARG A 209 -11.40 12.46 7.15
CA ARG A 209 -12.53 12.83 8.00
C ARG A 209 -12.48 12.18 9.39
N GLY A 210 -11.40 11.45 9.71
CA GLY A 210 -11.14 10.82 10.99
C GLY A 210 -11.57 9.35 11.09
N THR A 211 -12.01 8.71 10.01
CA THR A 211 -12.29 7.27 10.00
C THR A 211 -10.97 6.50 9.97
N THR A 212 -10.80 5.56 10.89
CA THR A 212 -9.69 4.59 10.90
C THR A 212 -9.87 3.62 9.75
N VAL A 213 -8.81 3.33 9.00
CA VAL A 213 -8.86 2.41 7.87
C VAL A 213 -7.85 1.29 8.05
N PHE A 214 -8.32 0.04 7.99
CA PHE A 214 -7.51 -1.16 7.93
C PHE A 214 -7.62 -1.75 6.53
N LEU A 215 -6.52 -1.73 5.78
CA LEU A 215 -6.46 -2.16 4.40
C LEU A 215 -5.63 -3.44 4.27
N THR A 216 -6.19 -4.53 3.73
CA THR A 216 -5.36 -5.62 3.22
C THR A 216 -5.10 -5.42 1.73
N THR A 217 -3.85 -5.59 1.31
CA THR A 217 -3.50 -5.51 -0.11
C THR A 217 -2.26 -6.34 -0.43
N GLN A 218 -2.12 -6.70 -1.69
CA GLN A 218 -0.90 -7.23 -2.28
C GLN A 218 -0.18 -6.18 -3.16
N TYR A 219 -0.80 -5.01 -3.35
CA TYR A 219 -0.24 -3.92 -4.15
C TYR A 219 0.54 -2.97 -3.25
N LEU A 220 1.87 -3.04 -3.31
CA LEU A 220 2.76 -2.23 -2.48
C LEU A 220 2.64 -0.73 -2.77
N GLU A 221 2.36 -0.35 -4.03
CA GLU A 221 2.06 1.04 -4.41
C GLU A 221 0.83 1.62 -3.69
N GLU A 222 -0.20 0.79 -3.45
CA GLU A 222 -1.40 1.18 -2.70
C GLU A 222 -1.07 1.52 -1.25
N ALA A 223 -0.25 0.67 -0.62
CA ALA A 223 0.19 0.90 0.75
C ALA A 223 1.13 2.11 0.87
N ASP A 224 2.06 2.28 -0.05
CA ASP A 224 2.99 3.41 -0.09
C ASP A 224 2.24 4.75 -0.22
N ARG A 225 1.16 4.76 -1.00
CA ARG A 225 0.35 5.95 -1.20
C ARG A 225 -0.59 6.28 -0.06
N LEU A 226 -1.26 5.26 0.51
CA LEU A 226 -2.41 5.47 1.39
C LEU A 226 -2.08 5.38 2.87
N CYS A 227 -1.13 4.51 3.24
CA CYS A 227 -0.96 4.11 4.63
C CYS A 227 -0.04 5.03 5.42
N ASP A 228 -0.41 5.33 6.66
CA ASP A 228 0.45 5.99 7.61
C ASP A 228 1.47 4.99 8.17
N ARG A 229 1.06 3.73 8.34
CA ARG A 229 1.87 2.61 8.80
C ARG A 229 1.51 1.34 8.03
N VAL A 230 2.48 0.46 7.90
CA VAL A 230 2.38 -0.80 7.17
C VAL A 230 2.88 -1.93 8.05
N ALA A 231 2.13 -3.03 8.14
CA ALA A 231 2.57 -4.29 8.70
C ALA A 231 2.69 -5.33 7.58
N VAL A 232 3.86 -5.95 7.45
CA VAL A 232 4.15 -6.97 6.43
C VAL A 232 3.94 -8.34 7.07
N LEU A 233 3.03 -9.11 6.50
CA LEU A 233 2.68 -10.46 6.95
C LEU A 233 3.27 -11.51 6.03
N GLU A 234 3.94 -12.51 6.60
CA GLU A 234 4.43 -13.70 5.93
C GLU A 234 4.17 -14.92 6.82
N ASP A 235 3.69 -16.01 6.24
CA ASP A 235 3.42 -17.27 6.92
C ASP A 235 2.64 -17.13 8.25
N GLY A 236 1.68 -16.21 8.29
CA GLY A 236 0.84 -15.95 9.46
C GLY A 236 1.48 -15.10 10.56
N GLN A 237 2.64 -14.49 10.32
CA GLN A 237 3.36 -13.64 11.28
C GLN A 237 3.66 -12.27 10.70
N ILE A 238 3.70 -11.23 11.54
CA ILE A 238 4.21 -9.92 11.13
C ILE A 238 5.73 -9.98 11.17
N ILE A 239 6.37 -9.79 10.00
CA ILE A 239 7.84 -9.82 9.85
C ILE A 239 8.47 -8.42 9.83
N ALA A 240 7.70 -7.39 9.51
CA ALA A 240 8.13 -6.00 9.58
C ALA A 240 6.93 -5.07 9.79
N GLU A 241 7.17 -3.96 10.47
CA GLU A 241 6.16 -2.92 10.73
C GLU A 241 6.83 -1.55 10.82
N GLY A 242 6.19 -0.54 10.23
CA GLY A 242 6.70 0.84 10.23
C GLY A 242 5.97 1.75 9.25
N THR A 243 6.36 3.03 9.18
CA THR A 243 5.91 3.90 8.09
C THR A 243 6.51 3.42 6.76
N PRO A 244 5.85 3.66 5.61
CA PRO A 244 6.42 3.32 4.31
C PRO A 244 7.86 3.81 4.14
N GLU A 245 8.13 5.07 4.55
CA GLU A 245 9.48 5.64 4.48
C GLU A 245 10.46 4.89 5.39
N SER A 246 10.09 4.61 6.65
CA SER A 246 10.99 3.91 7.59
C SER A 246 11.33 2.50 7.11
N LEU A 247 10.39 1.82 6.45
CA LEU A 247 10.64 0.49 5.89
C LEU A 247 11.58 0.58 4.67
N LYS A 248 11.37 1.54 3.78
CA LYS A 248 12.26 1.78 2.61
C LYS A 248 13.69 2.10 3.03
N ASP A 249 13.87 2.87 4.11
CA ASP A 249 15.20 3.21 4.67
C ASP A 249 15.99 1.97 5.14
N THR A 250 15.31 0.86 5.47
CA THR A 250 15.97 -0.40 5.89
C THR A 250 16.69 -1.11 4.73
N VAL A 251 16.26 -0.89 3.50
CA VAL A 251 16.75 -1.63 2.32
C VAL A 251 17.83 -0.87 1.57
N GLY A 252 17.84 0.44 1.66
CA GLY A 252 18.83 1.23 0.96
C GLY A 252 18.58 2.73 1.02
N THR A 253 19.46 3.44 0.33
CA THR A 253 19.38 4.88 0.14
C THR A 253 19.12 5.20 -1.31
N ASP A 254 18.60 6.39 -1.58
CA ASP A 254 18.40 6.88 -2.94
C ASP A 254 19.68 6.75 -3.79
N THR A 255 19.48 6.39 -5.04
CA THR A 255 20.57 6.18 -6.01
C THR A 255 20.43 7.15 -7.16
N LEU A 256 21.41 8.05 -7.32
CA LEU A 256 21.56 8.86 -8.54
C LEU A 256 22.34 8.07 -9.58
N THR A 257 21.72 7.76 -10.72
CA THR A 257 22.38 7.17 -11.88
C THR A 257 22.60 8.27 -12.92
N VAL A 258 23.85 8.41 -13.42
CA VAL A 258 24.20 9.37 -14.46
C VAL A 258 24.87 8.64 -15.62
N ALA A 259 24.29 8.76 -16.82
CA ALA A 259 24.83 8.24 -18.06
C ALA A 259 25.57 9.34 -18.84
N PHE A 260 26.73 9.03 -19.41
CA PHE A 260 27.56 9.94 -20.17
C PHE A 260 27.40 9.73 -21.68
N GLU A 261 27.59 10.78 -22.46
CA GLU A 261 27.70 10.64 -23.92
C GLU A 261 29.08 10.05 -24.32
N GLN A 262 29.08 8.87 -24.92
CA GLN A 262 30.25 8.17 -25.46
C GLN A 262 31.52 8.24 -24.57
N PRO A 263 31.43 7.81 -23.30
CA PRO A 263 32.52 7.96 -22.35
C PRO A 263 33.67 7.01 -22.70
N THR A 264 34.89 7.50 -22.61
CA THR A 264 36.08 6.63 -22.59
C THR A 264 36.30 6.09 -21.19
N ASP A 265 36.86 4.90 -21.02
CA ASP A 265 37.18 4.31 -19.73
C ASP A 265 38.08 5.22 -18.85
N ARG A 266 38.91 6.03 -19.48
CA ARG A 266 39.77 7.00 -18.80
C ARG A 266 38.96 8.15 -18.24
N GLN A 267 37.97 8.66 -18.99
CA GLN A 267 37.08 9.72 -18.50
C GLN A 267 36.23 9.23 -17.37
N LYS A 268 35.60 8.04 -17.48
CA LYS A 268 34.82 7.43 -16.39
C LYS A 268 35.63 7.35 -15.09
N ARG A 269 36.83 6.75 -15.15
CA ARG A 269 37.68 6.62 -13.95
C ARG A 269 38.03 7.97 -13.33
N ARG A 270 38.40 8.94 -14.16
CA ARG A 270 38.75 10.30 -13.67
C ARG A 270 37.56 10.97 -12.96
N VAL A 271 36.37 10.87 -13.53
CA VAL A 271 35.15 11.45 -12.93
C VAL A 271 34.78 10.74 -11.61
N ILE A 272 34.80 9.40 -11.59
CA ILE A 272 34.52 8.64 -10.37
C ILE A 272 35.50 8.99 -9.26
N GLU A 273 36.79 9.13 -9.56
CA GLU A 273 37.80 9.58 -8.57
C GLU A 273 37.52 10.99 -8.08
N ALA A 274 37.10 11.91 -8.99
CA ALA A 274 36.78 13.28 -8.64
C ALA A 274 35.50 13.36 -7.79
N VAL A 275 34.46 12.60 -8.10
CA VAL A 275 33.21 12.52 -7.32
C VAL A 275 33.49 11.95 -5.92
N ARG A 276 34.29 10.90 -5.82
CA ARG A 276 34.72 10.31 -4.53
C ARG A 276 35.53 11.26 -3.65
N ALA A 277 36.21 12.23 -4.24
CA ALA A 277 37.02 13.22 -3.53
C ALA A 277 36.22 14.41 -2.98
N VAL A 278 34.91 14.47 -3.27
CA VAL A 278 34.03 15.55 -2.80
C VAL A 278 33.64 15.32 -1.35
N GLN A 279 34.07 16.18 -0.44
CA GLN A 279 33.82 16.08 1.00
C GLN A 279 32.35 16.08 1.39
N THR A 280 31.47 16.64 0.56
CA THR A 280 30.02 16.65 0.82
C THR A 280 29.36 15.29 0.53
N LEU A 281 30.14 14.30 0.04
CA LEU A 281 29.71 12.95 -0.31
C LEU A 281 30.40 11.87 0.55
N ASP A 282 30.90 12.24 1.75
CA ASP A 282 31.64 11.31 2.63
C ASP A 282 30.81 10.06 2.99
N ASP A 283 29.48 10.19 3.10
CA ASP A 283 28.56 9.08 3.38
C ASP A 283 27.99 8.43 2.09
N ALA A 284 28.45 8.85 0.91
CA ALA A 284 27.97 8.32 -0.36
C ALA A 284 28.85 7.20 -0.93
N THR A 285 28.21 6.21 -1.54
CA THR A 285 28.91 5.15 -2.30
C THR A 285 28.84 5.46 -3.78
N VAL A 286 30.02 5.51 -4.46
CA VAL A 286 30.13 5.79 -5.89
C VAL A 286 30.60 4.56 -6.65
N GLU A 287 29.74 4.07 -7.55
CA GLU A 287 29.95 2.87 -8.37
C GLU A 287 30.05 3.23 -9.87
N SER A 288 30.83 2.44 -10.62
CA SER A 288 30.91 2.58 -12.07
C SER A 288 29.81 1.74 -12.74
N THR A 289 29.02 2.37 -13.61
CA THR A 289 28.05 1.66 -14.47
C THR A 289 28.57 1.50 -15.89
N PRO A 290 28.01 0.63 -16.73
CA PRO A 290 28.39 0.53 -18.15
C PRO A 290 28.30 1.85 -18.90
N SER A 291 27.32 2.70 -18.59
CA SER A 291 27.08 3.99 -19.25
C SER A 291 27.63 5.20 -18.53
N GLY A 292 28.06 5.09 -17.24
CA GLY A 292 28.47 6.25 -16.46
C GLY A 292 28.82 5.91 -15.02
N LEU A 293 28.09 6.48 -14.05
CA LEU A 293 28.25 6.23 -12.62
C LEU A 293 26.89 6.14 -11.90
N ALA A 294 26.87 5.48 -10.73
CA ALA A 294 25.79 5.50 -9.77
C ALA A 294 26.34 6.01 -8.42
N VAL A 295 25.55 6.86 -7.76
CA VAL A 295 25.88 7.42 -6.45
C VAL A 295 24.72 7.12 -5.51
N LYS A 296 24.98 6.32 -4.46
CA LYS A 296 24.06 6.05 -3.38
C LYS A 296 24.35 7.01 -2.24
N ALA A 297 23.37 7.79 -1.82
CA ALA A 297 23.54 8.80 -0.78
C ALA A 297 22.25 9.02 0.03
N PRO A 298 22.36 9.31 1.35
CA PRO A 298 21.21 9.63 2.20
C PRO A 298 20.45 10.89 1.76
N ASP A 299 21.14 11.85 1.13
CA ASP A 299 20.56 13.05 0.52
C ASP A 299 20.99 13.10 -0.95
N VAL A 300 20.22 12.42 -1.80
CA VAL A 300 20.51 12.32 -3.24
C VAL A 300 20.42 13.67 -3.94
N THR A 301 19.59 14.61 -3.48
CA THR A 301 19.46 15.94 -4.06
C THR A 301 20.75 16.75 -3.88
N ARG A 302 21.33 16.70 -2.70
CA ARG A 302 22.61 17.30 -2.40
C ARG A 302 23.74 16.61 -3.15
N ALA A 303 23.71 15.29 -3.19
CA ALA A 303 24.68 14.48 -3.95
C ALA A 303 24.65 14.84 -5.45
N ALA A 304 23.45 14.93 -6.03
CA ALA A 304 23.26 15.28 -7.44
C ALA A 304 23.91 16.63 -7.81
N THR A 305 23.69 17.65 -6.95
CA THR A 305 24.31 18.97 -7.16
C THR A 305 25.83 18.88 -7.24
N SER A 306 26.45 18.20 -6.26
CA SER A 306 27.92 18.03 -6.23
C SER A 306 28.44 17.18 -7.38
N VAL A 307 27.72 16.15 -7.79
CA VAL A 307 28.05 15.29 -8.93
C VAL A 307 28.02 16.09 -10.23
N PHE A 308 26.97 16.90 -10.47
CA PHE A 308 26.83 17.69 -11.66
C PHE A 308 27.88 18.82 -11.75
N GLU A 309 28.29 19.41 -10.64
CA GLU A 309 29.41 20.35 -10.59
C GLU A 309 30.73 19.67 -11.07
N VAL A 310 31.05 18.50 -10.51
CA VAL A 310 32.25 17.73 -10.91
C VAL A 310 32.22 17.34 -12.40
N LEU A 311 31.06 16.92 -12.89
CA LEU A 311 30.88 16.53 -14.31
C LEU A 311 31.09 17.74 -15.24
N THR A 312 30.57 18.91 -14.85
CA THR A 312 30.73 20.17 -15.58
C THR A 312 32.21 20.58 -15.62
N ASP A 313 32.91 20.52 -14.49
CA ASP A 313 34.35 20.85 -14.41
C ASP A 313 35.24 19.87 -15.19
N ALA A 314 34.79 18.61 -15.32
CA ALA A 314 35.48 17.58 -16.09
C ALA A 314 35.17 17.60 -17.60
N ASP A 315 34.30 18.51 -18.07
CA ASP A 315 33.83 18.63 -19.46
C ASP A 315 33.24 17.31 -19.98
N VAL A 316 32.43 16.63 -19.14
CA VAL A 316 31.76 15.39 -19.50
C VAL A 316 30.29 15.66 -19.83
N ALA A 317 29.90 15.34 -21.06
CA ALA A 317 28.51 15.47 -21.51
C ALA A 317 27.65 14.36 -20.90
N ILE A 318 26.51 14.78 -20.31
CA ILE A 318 25.50 13.88 -19.71
C ILE A 318 24.47 13.55 -20.79
N SER A 319 24.22 12.26 -21.02
CA SER A 319 23.16 11.80 -21.94
C SER A 319 21.82 11.58 -21.24
N ALA A 320 21.85 11.13 -19.98
CA ALA A 320 20.68 10.93 -19.13
C ALA A 320 21.09 10.92 -17.66
N PHE A 321 20.13 11.22 -16.79
CA PHE A 321 20.25 10.94 -15.37
C PHE A 321 18.90 10.49 -14.84
N ASP A 322 18.92 9.70 -13.77
CA ASP A 322 17.74 9.21 -13.05
C ASP A 322 18.04 9.14 -11.56
N VAL A 323 16.98 9.24 -10.75
CA VAL A 323 17.05 9.06 -9.29
C VAL A 323 16.09 7.95 -8.93
N ASP A 324 16.66 6.82 -8.55
CA ASP A 324 15.93 5.66 -8.09
C ASP A 324 15.89 5.67 -6.56
N SER A 325 14.69 5.75 -5.99
CA SER A 325 14.45 5.62 -4.55
C SER A 325 14.01 4.19 -4.23
N PRO A 326 14.41 3.63 -3.07
CA PRO A 326 13.90 2.34 -2.62
C PRO A 326 12.37 2.32 -2.59
N THR A 327 11.80 1.21 -3.01
CA THR A 327 10.36 0.96 -3.02
C THR A 327 9.96 -0.02 -1.92
N LEU A 328 8.66 -0.13 -1.62
CA LEU A 328 8.19 -1.21 -0.75
C LEU A 328 8.35 -2.60 -1.39
N ASP A 329 8.44 -2.68 -2.74
CA ASP A 329 8.78 -3.91 -3.44
C ASP A 329 10.20 -4.39 -3.07
N ASP A 330 11.16 -3.46 -3.01
CA ASP A 330 12.53 -3.77 -2.58
C ASP A 330 12.58 -4.22 -1.10
N VAL A 331 11.77 -3.58 -0.24
CA VAL A 331 11.60 -4.00 1.16
C VAL A 331 11.08 -5.44 1.23
N PHE A 332 9.99 -5.72 0.50
CA PHE A 332 9.36 -7.03 0.49
C PHE A 332 10.34 -8.10 0.00
N LEU A 333 11.04 -7.86 -1.12
CA LEU A 333 12.05 -8.78 -1.65
C LEU A 333 13.21 -9.01 -0.69
N SER A 334 13.63 -7.99 0.05
CA SER A 334 14.72 -8.14 1.03
C SER A 334 14.32 -8.96 2.25
N LEU A 335 13.04 -8.90 2.64
CA LEU A 335 12.52 -9.64 3.80
C LEU A 335 12.20 -11.10 3.46
N THR A 336 11.74 -11.37 2.21
CA THR A 336 11.30 -12.71 1.77
C THR A 336 12.33 -13.40 0.85
N GLY A 337 13.33 -12.70 0.36
CA GLY A 337 14.21 -13.11 -0.75
C GLY A 337 15.31 -14.12 -0.42
N ASP A 338 15.50 -14.56 0.83
CA ASP A 338 16.53 -15.58 1.14
C ASP A 338 16.11 -17.01 0.75
N ASP A 339 14.81 -17.28 0.55
CA ASP A 339 14.32 -18.62 0.18
C ASP A 339 14.04 -18.79 -1.34
N GLU A 340 13.67 -17.73 -2.07
CA GLU A 340 13.36 -17.86 -3.51
C GLU A 340 14.60 -17.82 -4.41
N SER A 341 15.68 -17.13 -4.04
CA SER A 341 16.92 -17.12 -4.84
C SER A 341 17.54 -18.51 -4.91
N ALA A 342 17.41 -19.34 -3.87
CA ALA A 342 17.86 -20.73 -3.88
C ALA A 342 16.99 -21.64 -4.77
N ALA A 343 15.71 -21.34 -4.92
CA ALA A 343 14.78 -22.10 -5.75
C ALA A 343 14.98 -21.79 -7.26
N VAL A 344 15.18 -20.52 -7.61
CA VAL A 344 15.41 -20.09 -9.01
C VAL A 344 16.78 -20.55 -9.51
N GLU A 345 17.83 -20.51 -8.69
CA GLU A 345 19.14 -21.08 -9.06
C GLU A 345 19.08 -22.61 -9.27
N SER A 346 18.28 -23.33 -8.46
CA SER A 346 18.10 -24.77 -8.63
C SER A 346 17.32 -25.16 -9.90
N GLU A 347 16.36 -24.34 -10.36
CA GLU A 347 15.63 -24.56 -11.61
C GLU A 347 16.48 -24.22 -12.83
N ILE A 348 17.31 -23.19 -12.77
CA ILE A 348 18.23 -22.82 -13.85
C ILE A 348 19.31 -23.89 -14.03
N ASP A 349 19.85 -24.44 -12.95
CA ASP A 349 20.85 -25.52 -13.01
C ASP A 349 20.23 -26.84 -13.47
N SER A 350 19.00 -27.18 -13.08
CA SER A 350 18.30 -28.37 -13.55
C SER A 350 17.96 -28.29 -15.06
N THR A 351 17.63 -27.09 -15.56
CA THR A 351 17.36 -26.85 -16.99
C THR A 351 18.63 -26.87 -17.84
N ARG A 352 19.78 -26.44 -17.30
CA ARG A 352 21.10 -26.55 -17.94
C ARG A 352 21.61 -27.98 -18.02
N ALA A 353 21.36 -28.79 -16.97
CA ALA A 353 21.75 -30.19 -16.96
C ALA A 353 20.95 -31.03 -17.98
N ALA A 354 19.65 -30.73 -18.16
CA ALA A 354 18.79 -31.43 -19.12
C ALA A 354 19.11 -31.13 -20.62
N THR A 355 19.83 -30.05 -20.89
CA THR A 355 20.16 -29.64 -22.30
C THR A 355 21.51 -30.24 -22.79
N GLN A 356 22.28 -30.91 -21.93
CA GLN A 356 23.59 -31.52 -22.29
C GLN A 356 23.55 -33.00 -22.60
N GLU A 357 22.42 -33.70 -22.49
CA GLU A 357 22.30 -35.11 -22.91
C GLU A 357 21.49 -35.25 -24.22
N VAL A 358 22.08 -34.89 -25.37
CA VAL A 358 21.65 -35.42 -26.65
C VAL A 358 22.76 -36.35 -27.18
N PRO A 359 22.57 -37.68 -27.21
CA PRO A 359 23.53 -38.60 -27.80
C PRO A 359 23.55 -38.46 -29.33
N ARG A 360 24.75 -38.57 -29.90
CA ARG A 360 25.00 -38.65 -31.34
C ARG A 360 24.51 -39.96 -31.95
#